data_f2a8428170abb5d069da048efe7229fe
#
_entry.id   f2a8428170abb5d069da048efe7229fe
#
_cell.length_a   1.000
_cell.length_b   1.000
_cell.length_c   1.000
_cell.angle_alpha   90.00
_cell.angle_beta   90.00
_cell.angle_gamma   90.00
#
_symmetry.space_group_name_H-M   'P 1'
#
loop_
_entity.id
_entity.type
_entity.pdbx_description
1 polymer ?
#
loop_
_entity_poly.entity_id
_entity_poly.type
_entity_poly.pdbx_seq_one_letter_code
_entity_poly.pdbx_strand_id
1 'polypeptide(L)'
;NNFDNKIIKAINIFESWGLNVVLGNHIYDRYGHFAGTDKNRGKDFQKALDNENIKAIWCARGGYGAVRIIDKLNFDSYLKNPKWIIGFSDITVIHNKLNLFNSESIHAMMITGFEDIDQNNDSLSILKNVLFGDNLSYSITPNKNNKVGKSDGIIVGGNLTLIQSTIGSKTELKVKDKILFIEEVGEYAYRIDRMLHS
;
A
#
# COMPACT_ATOMS: atom_id res chain seq x y z
N ASN A 1 24.87 -3.57 0.83
CA ASN A 1 23.79 -3.61 1.80
C ASN A 1 22.59 -4.32 1.17
N ASN A 2 21.96 -5.27 1.86
CA ASN A 2 20.86 -6.08 1.29
C ASN A 2 19.72 -5.17 0.77
N PHE A 3 19.40 -4.07 1.48
CA PHE A 3 18.36 -3.13 1.07
C PHE A 3 18.71 -2.40 -0.25
N ASP A 4 19.98 -2.04 -0.48
CA ASP A 4 20.42 -1.38 -1.71
C ASP A 4 20.19 -2.28 -2.91
N ASN A 5 20.52 -3.58 -2.78
CA ASN A 5 20.32 -4.56 -3.84
C ASN A 5 18.83 -4.72 -4.22
N LYS A 6 17.94 -4.67 -3.22
CA LYS A 6 16.49 -4.71 -3.46
C LYS A 6 16.00 -3.51 -4.24
N ILE A 7 16.46 -2.32 -3.87
CA ILE A 7 16.15 -1.07 -4.58
C ILE A 7 16.65 -1.13 -6.02
N ILE A 8 17.90 -1.55 -6.23
CA ILE A 8 18.48 -1.65 -7.59
C ILE A 8 17.70 -2.65 -8.45
N LYS A 9 17.34 -3.82 -7.90
CA LYS A 9 16.53 -4.81 -8.61
C LYS A 9 15.17 -4.25 -9.02
N ALA A 10 14.50 -3.55 -8.11
CA ALA A 10 13.21 -2.93 -8.39
C ALA A 10 13.33 -1.84 -9.46
N ILE A 11 14.36 -0.98 -9.39
CA ILE A 11 14.63 0.04 -10.42
C ILE A 11 14.75 -0.62 -11.78
N ASN A 12 15.61 -1.65 -11.92
CA ASN A 12 15.80 -2.35 -13.19
C ASN A 12 14.49 -2.92 -13.75
N ILE A 13 13.61 -3.46 -12.88
CA ILE A 13 12.31 -3.97 -13.28
C ILE A 13 11.42 -2.82 -13.80
N PHE A 14 11.33 -1.71 -13.07
CA PHE A 14 10.50 -0.57 -13.46
C PHE A 14 11.00 0.10 -14.74
N GLU A 15 12.32 0.25 -14.90
CA GLU A 15 12.91 0.78 -16.12
C GLU A 15 12.67 -0.15 -17.32
N SER A 16 12.66 -1.47 -17.12
CA SER A 16 12.26 -2.44 -18.16
C SER A 16 10.79 -2.31 -18.58
N TRP A 17 9.94 -1.70 -17.73
CA TRP A 17 8.56 -1.35 -18.06
C TRP A 17 8.44 0.03 -18.73
N GLY A 18 9.55 0.75 -18.94
CA GLY A 18 9.58 2.09 -19.50
C GLY A 18 9.27 3.20 -18.48
N LEU A 19 9.38 2.91 -17.19
CA LEU A 19 9.15 3.88 -16.13
C LEU A 19 10.44 4.57 -15.72
N ASN A 20 10.37 5.88 -15.43
CA ASN A 20 11.45 6.62 -14.81
C ASN A 20 11.32 6.60 -13.30
N VAL A 21 12.35 6.12 -12.60
CA VAL A 21 12.34 5.98 -11.15
C VAL A 21 12.98 7.18 -10.47
N VAL A 22 12.27 7.76 -9.51
CA VAL A 22 12.77 8.82 -8.64
C VAL A 22 12.77 8.33 -7.21
N LEU A 23 13.93 8.29 -6.57
CA LEU A 23 14.03 7.89 -5.16
C LEU A 23 13.72 9.05 -4.22
N GLY A 24 13.05 8.76 -3.11
CA GLY A 24 12.93 9.69 -2.00
C GLY A 24 14.31 10.04 -1.42
N ASN A 25 14.50 11.29 -1.01
CA ASN A 25 15.80 11.77 -0.51
C ASN A 25 16.26 11.04 0.76
N HIS A 26 15.30 10.50 1.53
CA HIS A 26 15.53 9.88 2.83
C HIS A 26 15.26 8.36 2.82
N ILE A 27 15.25 7.73 1.63
CA ILE A 27 14.90 6.31 1.49
C ILE A 27 15.84 5.37 2.26
N TYR A 28 17.07 5.81 2.54
CA TYR A 28 18.08 5.06 3.28
C TYR A 28 18.20 5.48 4.75
N ASP A 29 17.39 6.44 5.19
CA ASP A 29 17.43 6.92 6.57
C ASP A 29 17.03 5.84 7.56
N ARG A 30 17.62 5.91 8.75
CA ARG A 30 17.29 5.07 9.92
C ARG A 30 17.18 5.92 11.16
N TYR A 31 16.15 5.67 11.94
CA TYR A 31 15.94 6.31 13.24
C TYR A 31 15.24 5.34 14.20
N GLY A 32 16.00 4.64 15.04
CA GLY A 32 15.48 3.54 15.87
C GLY A 32 14.85 2.44 15.02
N HIS A 33 13.58 2.19 15.23
CA HIS A 33 12.79 1.19 14.47
C HIS A 33 12.20 1.74 13.16
N PHE A 34 12.36 3.03 12.89
CA PHE A 34 11.77 3.71 11.75
C PHE A 34 12.75 3.86 10.59
N ALA A 35 12.22 3.94 9.39
CA ALA A 35 12.95 4.34 8.19
C ALA A 35 13.11 5.88 8.14
N GLY A 36 13.92 6.43 9.05
CA GLY A 36 14.08 7.87 9.24
C GLY A 36 13.05 8.51 10.20
N THR A 37 13.22 9.80 10.43
CA THR A 37 12.31 10.57 11.29
C THR A 37 10.93 10.75 10.63
N ASP A 38 9.88 10.99 11.44
CA ASP A 38 8.54 11.32 10.92
C ASP A 38 8.60 12.51 9.94
N LYS A 39 9.45 13.51 10.25
CA LYS A 39 9.66 14.69 9.42
C LYS A 39 10.21 14.32 8.03
N ASN A 40 11.23 13.48 7.97
CA ASN A 40 11.88 13.10 6.72
C ASN A 40 10.97 12.22 5.87
N ARG A 41 10.32 11.21 6.47
CA ARG A 41 9.35 10.35 5.80
C ARG A 41 8.16 11.15 5.25
N GLY A 42 7.60 12.03 6.08
CA GLY A 42 6.50 12.91 5.67
C GLY A 42 6.92 13.87 4.55
N LYS A 43 8.13 14.42 4.60
CA LYS A 43 8.67 15.32 3.56
C LYS A 43 8.83 14.61 2.21
N ASP A 44 9.36 13.39 2.19
CA ASP A 44 9.52 12.62 0.95
C ASP A 44 8.17 12.27 0.35
N PHE A 45 7.23 11.80 1.18
CA PHE A 45 5.90 11.46 0.73
C PHE A 45 5.14 12.68 0.22
N GLN A 46 5.19 13.81 0.94
CA GLN A 46 4.57 15.06 0.53
C GLN A 46 5.13 15.57 -0.80
N LYS A 47 6.46 15.54 -0.95
CA LYS A 47 7.12 15.93 -2.20
C LYS A 47 6.63 15.10 -3.39
N ALA A 48 6.40 13.80 -3.19
CA ALA A 48 5.87 12.92 -4.22
C ALA A 48 4.39 13.17 -4.50
N LEU A 49 3.58 13.49 -3.47
CA LEU A 49 2.18 13.91 -3.65
C LEU A 49 2.07 15.20 -4.47
N ASP A 50 2.95 16.17 -4.21
CA ASP A 50 2.89 17.50 -4.82
C ASP A 50 3.47 17.56 -6.25
N ASN A 51 4.33 16.60 -6.61
CA ASN A 51 4.99 16.60 -7.91
C ASN A 51 4.06 16.02 -9.01
N GLU A 52 3.61 16.86 -9.92
CA GLU A 52 2.72 16.49 -11.03
C GLU A 52 3.32 15.50 -12.03
N ASN A 53 4.66 15.42 -12.11
CA ASN A 53 5.36 14.48 -12.98
C ASN A 53 5.39 13.04 -12.42
N ILE A 54 5.15 12.87 -11.10
CA ILE A 54 5.05 11.55 -10.47
C ILE A 54 3.65 10.97 -10.77
N LYS A 55 3.63 9.76 -11.35
CA LYS A 55 2.40 9.04 -11.70
C LYS A 55 2.08 7.89 -10.73
N ALA A 56 3.10 7.42 -10.01
CA ALA A 56 2.95 6.39 -8.98
C ALA A 56 3.91 6.64 -7.81
N ILE A 57 3.44 6.42 -6.58
CA ILE A 57 4.24 6.41 -5.36
C ILE A 57 4.29 4.98 -4.87
N TRP A 58 5.45 4.34 -4.98
CA TRP A 58 5.65 2.99 -4.52
C TRP A 58 6.38 2.97 -3.19
N CYS A 59 5.69 2.47 -2.15
CA CYS A 59 6.29 2.40 -0.84
C CYS A 59 7.41 1.35 -0.81
N ALA A 60 8.57 1.73 -0.31
CA ALA A 60 9.73 0.85 -0.30
C ALA A 60 9.56 -0.31 0.69
N ARG A 61 8.92 -0.05 1.82
CA ARG A 61 8.75 -1.00 2.91
C ARG A 61 7.53 -0.63 3.77
N GLY A 62 6.90 -1.65 4.39
CA GLY A 62 5.98 -1.50 5.51
C GLY A 62 6.70 -1.37 6.86
N GLY A 63 6.14 -1.94 7.88
CA GLY A 63 6.64 -1.91 9.23
C GLY A 63 5.72 -1.11 10.13
N TYR A 64 6.17 0.07 10.60
CA TYR A 64 5.35 0.94 11.44
C TYR A 64 5.71 2.41 11.20
N GLY A 65 4.69 3.27 11.19
CA GLY A 65 4.90 4.71 11.24
C GLY A 65 4.10 5.51 10.23
N ALA A 66 3.32 4.91 9.32
CA ALA A 66 2.41 5.64 8.45
C ALA A 66 1.37 6.44 9.25
N VAL A 67 0.83 5.87 10.33
CA VAL A 67 -0.12 6.53 11.23
C VAL A 67 0.44 7.81 11.87
N ARG A 68 1.76 7.93 12.02
CA ARG A 68 2.43 9.09 12.64
C ARG A 68 2.55 10.29 11.71
N ILE A 69 2.47 10.04 10.41
CA ILE A 69 2.65 11.09 9.38
C ILE A 69 1.36 11.43 8.65
N ILE A 70 0.40 10.51 8.57
CA ILE A 70 -0.77 10.63 7.70
C ILE A 70 -1.58 11.93 7.92
N ASP A 71 -1.78 12.33 9.17
CA ASP A 71 -2.55 13.52 9.53
C ASP A 71 -1.79 14.85 9.26
N LYS A 72 -0.49 14.76 8.95
CA LYS A 72 0.38 15.91 8.63
C LYS A 72 0.52 16.14 7.13
N LEU A 73 0.06 15.17 6.32
CA LEU A 73 0.14 15.26 4.86
C LEU A 73 -1.02 16.08 4.30
N ASN A 74 -0.69 16.92 3.32
CA ASN A 74 -1.67 17.64 2.52
C ASN A 74 -1.92 16.87 1.21
N PHE A 75 -3.17 16.61 0.91
CA PHE A 75 -3.59 15.87 -0.29
C PHE A 75 -4.18 16.77 -1.39
N ASP A 76 -4.14 18.11 -1.26
CA ASP A 76 -4.76 19.01 -2.22
C ASP A 76 -4.18 18.86 -3.64
N SER A 77 -2.85 18.73 -3.74
CA SER A 77 -2.18 18.49 -5.03
C SER A 77 -2.51 17.11 -5.59
N TYR A 78 -2.56 16.10 -4.73
CA TYR A 78 -2.96 14.75 -5.10
C TYR A 78 -4.39 14.69 -5.66
N LEU A 79 -5.33 15.38 -5.04
CA LEU A 79 -6.74 15.40 -5.47
C LEU A 79 -6.92 16.08 -6.84
N LYS A 80 -6.04 17.01 -7.20
CA LYS A 80 -6.02 17.65 -8.53
C LYS A 80 -5.37 16.77 -9.59
N ASN A 81 -4.33 16.02 -9.20
CA ASN A 81 -3.56 15.13 -10.06
C ASN A 81 -3.38 13.76 -9.37
N PRO A 82 -4.43 12.91 -9.37
CA PRO A 82 -4.36 11.59 -8.75
C PRO A 82 -3.25 10.74 -9.35
N LYS A 83 -2.63 9.94 -8.50
CA LYS A 83 -1.56 9.02 -8.86
C LYS A 83 -1.69 7.74 -8.07
N TRP A 84 -1.17 6.65 -8.59
CA TRP A 84 -1.18 5.38 -7.86
C TRP A 84 -0.35 5.47 -6.58
N ILE A 85 -0.90 5.00 -5.48
CA ILE A 85 -0.15 4.75 -4.24
C ILE A 85 -0.16 3.24 -4.01
N ILE A 86 1.03 2.66 -3.89
CA ILE A 86 1.24 1.21 -3.94
C ILE A 86 1.96 0.74 -2.69
N GLY A 87 1.42 -0.28 -2.05
CA GLY A 87 1.98 -0.92 -0.86
C GLY A 87 0.94 -1.75 -0.11
N PHE A 88 1.34 -2.34 1.00
CA PHE A 88 0.47 -3.12 1.89
C PHE A 88 0.93 -3.00 3.34
N SER A 89 0.35 -3.76 4.28
CA SER A 89 0.74 -3.73 5.69
C SER A 89 0.54 -2.33 6.29
N ASP A 90 1.58 -1.66 6.83
CA ASP A 90 1.52 -0.30 7.39
C ASP A 90 0.91 0.74 6.42
N ILE A 91 1.01 0.51 5.11
CA ILE A 91 0.46 1.39 4.08
C ILE A 91 -1.08 1.36 4.04
N THR A 92 -1.71 0.39 4.69
CA THR A 92 -3.17 0.35 4.91
C THR A 92 -3.71 1.67 5.44
N VAL A 93 -2.96 2.35 6.33
CA VAL A 93 -3.36 3.67 6.85
C VAL A 93 -3.50 4.71 5.74
N ILE A 94 -2.62 4.65 4.75
CA ILE A 94 -2.68 5.56 3.59
C ILE A 94 -3.83 5.17 2.67
N HIS A 95 -4.03 3.87 2.41
CA HIS A 95 -5.18 3.38 1.63
C HIS A 95 -6.51 3.81 2.27
N ASN A 96 -6.63 3.70 3.60
CA ASN A 96 -7.80 4.18 4.33
C ASN A 96 -8.04 5.68 4.09
N LYS A 97 -6.97 6.49 4.13
CA LYS A 97 -7.07 7.93 3.86
C LYS A 97 -7.55 8.23 2.45
N LEU A 98 -7.02 7.54 1.45
CA LEU A 98 -7.43 7.70 0.05
C LEU A 98 -8.87 7.28 -0.19
N ASN A 99 -9.31 6.25 0.51
CA ASN A 99 -10.68 5.77 0.46
C ASN A 99 -11.70 6.83 0.93
N LEU A 100 -11.33 7.69 1.89
CA LEU A 100 -12.17 8.82 2.31
C LEU A 100 -12.34 9.87 1.20
N PHE A 101 -11.43 9.91 0.25
CA PHE A 101 -11.49 10.77 -0.94
C PHE A 101 -12.15 10.08 -2.14
N ASN A 102 -12.65 8.85 -2.00
CA ASN A 102 -13.09 7.98 -3.10
C ASN A 102 -11.99 7.79 -4.17
N SER A 103 -10.75 7.72 -3.74
CA SER A 103 -9.60 7.59 -4.60
C SER A 103 -9.07 6.17 -4.55
N GLU A 104 -8.77 5.60 -5.70
CA GLU A 104 -8.23 4.25 -5.85
C GLU A 104 -6.76 4.19 -5.44
N SER A 105 -6.34 3.02 -4.97
CA SER A 105 -4.95 2.72 -4.63
C SER A 105 -4.68 1.22 -4.82
N ILE A 106 -3.42 0.81 -4.82
CA ILE A 106 -3.04 -0.56 -5.10
C ILE A 106 -2.45 -1.22 -3.86
N HIS A 107 -3.21 -2.17 -3.28
CA HIS A 107 -2.70 -3.06 -2.24
C HIS A 107 -1.85 -4.14 -2.89
N ALA A 108 -0.54 -3.94 -2.90
CA ALA A 108 0.40 -4.84 -3.57
C ALA A 108 1.77 -4.84 -2.90
N MET A 109 2.64 -5.75 -3.35
CA MET A 109 3.99 -5.89 -2.82
C MET A 109 4.77 -4.58 -2.83
N MET A 110 5.58 -4.40 -1.81
CA MET A 110 6.52 -3.29 -1.69
C MET A 110 7.89 -3.66 -2.25
N ILE A 111 8.75 -2.67 -2.44
CA ILE A 111 10.08 -2.83 -3.06
C ILE A 111 10.92 -3.92 -2.38
N THR A 112 10.85 -4.05 -1.06
CA THR A 112 11.58 -5.10 -0.32
C THR A 112 11.15 -6.52 -0.66
N GLY A 113 9.98 -6.72 -1.25
CA GLY A 113 9.49 -8.02 -1.72
C GLY A 113 10.05 -8.44 -3.09
N PHE A 114 10.72 -7.55 -3.82
CA PHE A 114 11.22 -7.85 -5.16
C PHE A 114 12.47 -8.73 -5.18
N GLU A 115 13.11 -8.97 -4.03
CA GLU A 115 14.34 -9.78 -3.96
C GLU A 115 14.12 -11.23 -4.41
N ASP A 116 13.01 -11.81 -3.96
CA ASP A 116 12.71 -13.24 -4.14
C ASP A 116 11.81 -13.51 -5.36
N ILE A 117 11.54 -12.48 -6.17
CA ILE A 117 10.61 -12.61 -7.29
C ILE A 117 11.37 -12.81 -8.59
N ASP A 118 11.04 -13.87 -9.32
CA ASP A 118 11.41 -14.03 -10.73
C ASP A 118 10.68 -12.97 -11.57
N GLN A 119 11.35 -12.43 -12.60
CA GLN A 119 10.76 -11.47 -13.54
C GLN A 119 9.53 -12.02 -14.29
N ASN A 120 9.41 -13.35 -14.37
CA ASN A 120 8.27 -14.04 -14.97
C ASN A 120 7.15 -14.35 -13.97
N ASN A 121 7.20 -13.79 -12.76
CA ASN A 121 6.18 -14.00 -11.75
C ASN A 121 4.85 -13.39 -12.16
N ASP A 122 3.77 -14.18 -12.10
CA ASP A 122 2.42 -13.73 -12.47
C ASP A 122 1.97 -12.48 -11.71
N SER A 123 2.34 -12.36 -10.44
CA SER A 123 1.99 -11.18 -9.63
C SER A 123 2.62 -9.89 -10.15
N LEU A 124 3.87 -9.94 -10.65
CA LEU A 124 4.51 -8.78 -11.28
C LEU A 124 3.87 -8.43 -12.61
N SER A 125 3.54 -9.44 -13.42
CA SER A 125 2.86 -9.23 -14.69
C SER A 125 1.48 -8.61 -14.51
N ILE A 126 0.71 -9.11 -13.54
CA ILE A 126 -0.61 -8.56 -13.19
C ILE A 126 -0.47 -7.11 -12.70
N LEU A 127 0.51 -6.85 -11.82
CA LEU A 127 0.73 -5.51 -11.29
C LEU A 127 1.14 -4.52 -12.38
N LYS A 128 2.01 -4.92 -13.31
CA LYS A 128 2.34 -4.12 -14.49
C LYS A 128 1.08 -3.79 -15.29
N ASN A 129 0.27 -4.79 -15.61
CA ASN A 129 -0.94 -4.62 -16.41
C ASN A 129 -1.92 -3.62 -15.75
N VAL A 130 -2.14 -3.74 -14.43
CA VAL A 130 -2.98 -2.79 -13.67
C VAL A 130 -2.43 -1.38 -13.72
N LEU A 131 -1.10 -1.21 -13.58
CA LEU A 131 -0.46 0.12 -13.65
C LEU A 131 -0.64 0.79 -15.01
N PHE A 132 -0.75 0.00 -16.08
CA PHE A 132 -0.94 0.48 -17.45
C PHE A 132 -2.43 0.49 -17.91
N GLY A 133 -3.37 0.22 -16.98
CA GLY A 133 -4.79 0.43 -17.18
C GLY A 133 -5.59 -0.81 -17.54
N ASP A 134 -5.01 -2.00 -17.44
CA ASP A 134 -5.74 -3.24 -17.67
C ASP A 134 -6.66 -3.57 -16.48
N ASN A 135 -7.78 -4.22 -16.79
CA ASN A 135 -8.70 -4.71 -15.77
C ASN A 135 -8.09 -5.86 -14.97
N LEU A 136 -8.25 -5.79 -13.65
CA LEU A 136 -7.77 -6.82 -12.75
C LEU A 136 -8.80 -7.95 -12.62
N SER A 137 -8.33 -9.19 -12.81
CA SER A 137 -9.12 -10.38 -12.56
C SER A 137 -8.27 -11.48 -11.94
N TYR A 138 -8.78 -12.12 -10.90
CA TYR A 138 -8.14 -13.25 -10.23
C TYR A 138 -9.05 -14.47 -10.18
N SER A 139 -8.45 -15.63 -10.38
CA SER A 139 -9.05 -16.93 -10.04
C SER A 139 -8.21 -17.57 -8.95
N ILE A 140 -8.84 -17.91 -7.84
CA ILE A 140 -8.18 -18.55 -6.70
C ILE A 140 -8.79 -19.92 -6.41
N THR A 141 -7.97 -20.84 -5.91
CA THR A 141 -8.45 -22.14 -5.46
C THR A 141 -9.40 -21.96 -4.27
N PRO A 142 -10.63 -22.51 -4.33
CA PRO A 142 -11.58 -22.38 -3.23
C PRO A 142 -11.06 -23.01 -1.93
N ASN A 143 -11.34 -22.36 -0.80
CA ASN A 143 -11.12 -22.93 0.53
C ASN A 143 -12.42 -23.54 1.05
N LYS A 144 -12.32 -24.59 1.88
CA LYS A 144 -13.49 -25.26 2.51
C LYS A 144 -14.37 -24.34 3.34
N ASN A 145 -13.83 -23.23 3.81
CA ASN A 145 -14.54 -22.24 4.62
C ASN A 145 -15.24 -21.17 3.77
N ASN A 146 -15.04 -21.18 2.44
CA ASN A 146 -15.70 -20.21 1.59
C ASN A 146 -17.20 -20.40 1.59
N LYS A 147 -17.94 -19.29 1.68
CA LYS A 147 -19.37 -19.26 1.41
C LYS A 147 -19.58 -18.86 -0.05
N VAL A 148 -20.38 -19.64 -0.75
CA VAL A 148 -20.71 -19.37 -2.15
C VAL A 148 -21.64 -18.15 -2.21
N GLY A 149 -21.34 -17.23 -3.14
CA GLY A 149 -22.14 -16.04 -3.36
C GLY A 149 -21.53 -15.15 -4.41
N LYS A 150 -22.22 -14.07 -4.73
CA LYS A 150 -21.75 -12.99 -5.61
C LYS A 150 -22.06 -11.66 -4.95
N SER A 151 -21.13 -10.71 -5.02
CA SER A 151 -21.35 -9.35 -4.56
C SER A 151 -20.63 -8.39 -5.51
N ASP A 152 -21.20 -7.20 -5.66
CA ASP A 152 -20.62 -6.10 -6.42
C ASP A 152 -20.50 -4.88 -5.51
N GLY A 153 -19.39 -4.16 -5.54
CA GLY A 153 -19.17 -2.98 -4.70
C GLY A 153 -17.72 -2.52 -4.68
N ILE A 154 -17.51 -1.38 -4.05
CA ILE A 154 -16.16 -0.84 -3.83
C ILE A 154 -15.42 -1.71 -2.82
N ILE A 155 -14.22 -2.17 -3.19
CA ILE A 155 -13.33 -2.90 -2.27
C ILE A 155 -12.57 -1.91 -1.40
N VAL A 156 -12.57 -2.15 -0.10
CA VAL A 156 -11.82 -1.39 0.90
C VAL A 156 -11.17 -2.33 1.89
N GLY A 157 -10.10 -1.91 2.54
CA GLY A 157 -9.49 -2.74 3.57
C GLY A 157 -7.97 -2.79 3.50
N GLY A 158 -7.40 -3.89 3.95
CA GLY A 158 -5.97 -4.15 4.06
C GLY A 158 -5.63 -4.92 5.34
N ASN A 159 -4.53 -4.55 5.99
CA ASN A 159 -4.10 -5.21 7.22
C ASN A 159 -5.05 -4.94 8.38
N LEU A 160 -5.54 -6.02 9.02
CA LEU A 160 -6.56 -5.96 10.07
C LEU A 160 -6.08 -5.16 11.30
N THR A 161 -4.84 -5.37 11.75
CA THR A 161 -4.27 -4.62 12.88
C THR A 161 -4.27 -3.11 12.59
N LEU A 162 -3.94 -2.69 11.38
CA LEU A 162 -3.93 -1.28 10.99
C LEU A 162 -5.35 -0.72 10.84
N ILE A 163 -6.30 -1.49 10.31
CA ILE A 163 -7.71 -1.10 10.26
C ILE A 163 -8.22 -0.85 11.68
N GLN A 164 -8.01 -1.80 12.58
CA GLN A 164 -8.43 -1.69 13.97
C GLN A 164 -7.76 -0.50 14.70
N SER A 165 -6.46 -0.28 14.46
CA SER A 165 -5.72 0.82 15.11
C SER A 165 -6.16 2.21 14.68
N THR A 166 -6.88 2.34 13.58
CA THR A 166 -7.40 3.62 13.05
C THR A 166 -8.87 3.89 13.40
N ILE A 167 -9.56 2.97 14.09
CA ILE A 167 -10.94 3.19 14.55
C ILE A 167 -11.01 4.44 15.44
N GLY A 168 -11.96 5.31 15.17
CA GLY A 168 -12.15 6.59 15.87
C GLY A 168 -11.19 7.71 15.42
N SER A 169 -10.25 7.44 14.53
CA SER A 169 -9.32 8.44 14.00
C SER A 169 -9.87 9.13 12.74
N LYS A 170 -9.13 10.15 12.26
CA LYS A 170 -9.43 10.83 10.98
C LYS A 170 -9.20 9.94 9.74
N THR A 171 -8.57 8.78 9.92
CA THR A 171 -8.29 7.80 8.87
C THR A 171 -9.04 6.49 9.08
N GLU A 172 -10.08 6.52 9.91
CA GLU A 172 -10.95 5.37 10.10
C GLU A 172 -11.58 4.91 8.79
N LEU A 173 -11.46 3.62 8.50
CA LEU A 173 -12.02 3.01 7.30
C LEU A 173 -13.55 3.01 7.37
N LYS A 174 -14.22 3.49 6.33
CA LYS A 174 -15.68 3.43 6.20
C LYS A 174 -16.08 2.23 5.37
N VAL A 175 -16.64 1.21 6.03
CA VAL A 175 -16.94 -0.11 5.44
C VAL A 175 -18.39 -0.30 5.03
N LYS A 176 -19.30 0.61 5.41
CA LYS A 176 -20.73 0.47 5.10
C LYS A 176 -20.95 0.40 3.60
N ASP A 177 -21.70 -0.59 3.15
CA ASP A 177 -22.08 -0.85 1.75
C ASP A 177 -20.85 -1.07 0.81
N LYS A 178 -19.77 -1.64 1.36
CA LYS A 178 -18.53 -1.93 0.63
C LYS A 178 -18.11 -3.39 0.81
N ILE A 179 -17.25 -3.88 -0.06
CA ILE A 179 -16.60 -5.18 0.08
C ILE A 179 -15.36 -4.99 0.95
N LEU A 180 -15.35 -5.62 2.12
CA LEU A 180 -14.21 -5.53 3.04
C LEU A 180 -13.19 -6.62 2.73
N PHE A 181 -11.98 -6.18 2.33
CA PHE A 181 -10.81 -7.03 2.18
C PHE A 181 -9.97 -6.96 3.46
N ILE A 182 -9.64 -8.12 4.04
CA ILE A 182 -8.81 -8.20 5.25
C ILE A 182 -7.66 -9.18 5.00
N GLU A 183 -6.46 -8.78 5.38
CA GLU A 183 -5.31 -9.67 5.51
C GLU A 183 -4.66 -9.46 6.89
N GLU A 184 -4.02 -10.50 7.41
CA GLU A 184 -3.23 -10.43 8.63
C GLU A 184 -2.14 -11.50 8.65
N VAL A 185 -0.97 -11.17 9.17
CA VAL A 185 0.19 -12.06 9.21
C VAL A 185 0.78 -12.11 10.62
N GLY A 186 0.90 -13.32 11.17
CA GLY A 186 1.62 -13.55 12.41
C GLY A 186 0.85 -13.26 13.70
N GLU A 187 -0.45 -12.92 13.63
CA GLU A 187 -1.28 -12.69 14.80
C GLU A 187 -1.90 -13.97 15.38
N TYR A 188 -2.10 -13.99 16.68
CA TYR A 188 -2.79 -15.07 17.36
C TYR A 188 -4.29 -15.03 17.08
N ALA A 189 -4.93 -16.20 16.97
CA ALA A 189 -6.35 -16.33 16.65
C ALA A 189 -7.26 -15.49 17.59
N TYR A 190 -6.98 -15.46 18.89
CA TYR A 190 -7.76 -14.66 19.84
C TYR A 190 -7.63 -13.15 19.61
N ARG A 191 -6.50 -12.68 19.04
CA ARG A 191 -6.34 -11.26 18.69
C ARG A 191 -7.12 -10.92 17.44
N ILE A 192 -7.08 -11.82 16.43
CA ILE A 192 -7.89 -11.67 15.22
C ILE A 192 -9.36 -11.60 15.59
N ASP A 193 -9.84 -12.53 16.43
CA ASP A 193 -11.21 -12.56 16.92
C ASP A 193 -11.60 -11.22 17.60
N ARG A 194 -10.75 -10.73 18.51
CA ARG A 194 -10.98 -9.47 19.20
C ARG A 194 -11.01 -8.26 18.23
N MET A 195 -10.13 -8.21 17.25
CA MET A 195 -10.10 -7.12 16.27
C MET A 195 -11.34 -7.12 15.37
N LEU A 196 -11.91 -8.30 15.10
CA LEU A 196 -13.15 -8.42 14.33
C LEU A 196 -14.40 -8.04 15.14
N HIS A 197 -14.30 -8.00 16.46
CA HIS A 197 -15.38 -7.54 17.37
C HIS A 197 -15.28 -6.05 17.74
N SER A 198 -14.30 -5.33 17.26
CA SER A 198 -14.13 -3.89 17.51
C SER A 198 -14.88 -3.05 16.51
#